data_e25e69bbdeaf814916a598c30d0d992e
#
_entry.id   e25e69bbdeaf814916a598c30d0d992e
#
_cell.length_a   1.000
_cell.length_b   1.000
_cell.length_c   1.000
_cell.angle_alpha   90.00
_cell.angle_beta   90.00
_cell.angle_gamma   90.00
#
_symmetry.space_group_name_H-M   'P 1'
#
loop_
_entity.id
_entity.type
_entity.pdbx_description
1 polymer ?
#
loop_
_entity_poly.entity_id
_entity_poly.type
_entity_poly.pdbx_seq_one_letter_code
_entity_poly.pdbx_strand_id
1 'polypeptide(L)'
;MDDTVGRLQSLFPSHQLDVIIGSLLGDARLECRSEGKRYPVSARLRIHQGEKQKDYVFWKYEQLKNLVLKGPRRIKAGYDIRRKKDWYSWYLHTKTLEEFGPLHHYFYRGSEKVL
;
A
#
# COMPACT_ATOMS: atom_id res chain seq x y z
N MET A 1 19.89 -19.79 -0.75
CA MET A 1 19.72 -18.36 -0.44
C MET A 1 18.52 -17.82 -1.18
N ASP A 2 17.63 -17.17 -0.49
CA ASP A 2 16.46 -16.60 -1.11
C ASP A 2 16.80 -15.35 -1.89
N ASP A 3 16.54 -15.35 -3.20
CA ASP A 3 16.82 -14.23 -4.08
C ASP A 3 15.64 -13.25 -4.21
N THR A 4 14.70 -13.31 -3.26
CA THR A 4 13.50 -12.50 -3.31
C THR A 4 13.80 -11.01 -3.33
N VAL A 5 14.75 -10.56 -2.49
CA VAL A 5 15.13 -9.14 -2.42
C VAL A 5 15.72 -8.65 -3.73
N GLY A 6 16.63 -9.41 -4.32
CA GLY A 6 17.21 -9.07 -5.62
C GLY A 6 16.15 -9.01 -6.72
N ARG A 7 15.21 -9.96 -6.70
CA ARG A 7 14.10 -9.98 -7.65
C ARG A 7 13.20 -8.76 -7.50
N LEU A 8 12.89 -8.36 -6.26
CA LEU A 8 12.08 -7.16 -5.98
C LEU A 8 12.80 -5.91 -6.46
N GLN A 9 14.12 -5.83 -6.28
CA GLN A 9 14.92 -4.70 -6.74
C GLN A 9 14.91 -4.55 -8.26
N SER A 10 14.70 -5.64 -8.99
CA SER A 10 14.59 -5.59 -10.45
C SER A 10 13.21 -5.12 -10.94
N LEU A 11 12.17 -5.22 -10.09
CA LEU A 11 10.81 -4.85 -10.46
C LEU A 11 10.52 -3.37 -10.25
N PHE A 12 11.18 -2.73 -9.30
CA PHE A 12 10.93 -1.34 -8.93
C PHE A 12 12.25 -0.58 -8.78
N PRO A 13 12.28 0.72 -9.16
CA PRO A 13 13.41 1.58 -8.80
C PRO A 13 13.61 1.59 -7.27
N SER A 14 14.87 1.74 -6.84
CA SER A 14 15.22 1.66 -5.41
C SER A 14 14.39 2.58 -4.52
N HIS A 15 14.20 3.83 -4.94
CA HIS A 15 13.45 4.79 -4.11
C HIS A 15 11.98 4.39 -3.96
N GLN A 16 11.38 3.82 -5.01
CA GLN A 16 9.99 3.34 -4.93
C GLN A 16 9.90 2.10 -4.06
N LEU A 17 10.83 1.17 -4.23
CA LEU A 17 10.84 -0.05 -3.43
C LEU A 17 10.99 0.27 -1.94
N ASP A 18 11.85 1.23 -1.59
CA ASP A 18 12.02 1.66 -0.20
C ASP A 18 10.72 2.23 0.38
N VAL A 19 10.00 3.04 -0.39
CA VAL A 19 8.71 3.59 0.03
C VAL A 19 7.68 2.47 0.20
N ILE A 20 7.63 1.54 -0.74
CA ILE A 20 6.68 0.42 -0.70
C ILE A 20 6.94 -0.46 0.53
N ILE A 21 8.17 -0.89 0.72
CA ILE A 21 8.55 -1.75 1.84
C ILE A 21 8.34 -1.03 3.17
N GLY A 22 8.80 0.21 3.28
CA GLY A 22 8.59 1.00 4.49
C GLY A 22 7.12 1.18 4.83
N SER A 23 6.28 1.37 3.82
CA SER A 23 4.84 1.48 4.01
C SER A 23 4.23 0.14 4.48
N LEU A 24 4.68 -0.97 3.91
CA LEU A 24 4.20 -2.31 4.31
C LEU A 24 4.62 -2.70 5.71
N LEU A 25 5.77 -2.22 6.17
CA LEU A 25 6.20 -2.43 7.56
C LEU A 25 5.34 -1.63 8.54
N GLY A 26 4.64 -0.60 8.07
CA GLY A 26 3.71 0.21 8.85
C GLY A 26 2.26 -0.13 8.53
N ASP A 27 1.50 0.90 8.19
CA ASP A 27 0.03 0.81 8.06
C ASP A 27 -0.46 0.42 6.66
N ALA A 28 0.40 0.39 5.67
CA ALA A 28 -0.02 0.04 4.31
C ALA A 28 -0.26 -1.46 4.18
N ARG A 29 -1.00 -1.80 3.13
CA ARG A 29 -1.45 -3.16 2.91
C ARG A 29 -1.43 -3.48 1.42
N LEU A 30 -1.11 -4.71 1.07
CA LEU A 30 -1.30 -5.21 -0.28
C LEU A 30 -2.63 -5.94 -0.36
N GLU A 31 -3.46 -5.54 -1.31
CA GLU A 31 -4.73 -6.19 -1.58
C GLU A 31 -4.62 -7.03 -2.85
N CYS A 32 -4.98 -8.29 -2.75
CA CYS A 32 -4.88 -9.23 -3.84
C CYS A 32 -6.26 -9.83 -4.13
N ARG A 33 -6.74 -9.66 -5.37
CA ARG A 33 -8.04 -10.21 -5.79
C ARG A 33 -8.00 -11.72 -6.03
N SER A 34 -6.80 -12.28 -6.16
CA SER A 34 -6.63 -13.71 -6.31
C SER A 34 -6.43 -14.42 -4.97
N GLU A 35 -6.85 -13.77 -3.89
CA GLU A 35 -6.83 -14.33 -2.54
C GLU A 35 -7.56 -15.68 -2.54
N GLY A 36 -6.96 -16.67 -1.89
CA GLY A 36 -7.46 -18.03 -1.90
C GLY A 36 -6.96 -18.89 -3.05
N LYS A 37 -6.34 -18.28 -4.06
CA LYS A 37 -5.66 -19.01 -5.13
C LYS A 37 -4.23 -19.35 -4.69
N ARG A 38 -3.69 -20.37 -5.33
CA ARG A 38 -2.37 -20.91 -4.99
C ARG A 38 -1.27 -19.85 -5.07
N TYR A 39 -1.37 -18.93 -6.04
CA TYR A 39 -0.41 -17.83 -6.21
C TYR A 39 -1.16 -16.55 -6.48
N PRO A 40 -0.94 -15.49 -5.70
CA PRO A 40 -1.41 -14.18 -6.09
C PRO A 40 -0.63 -13.72 -7.31
N VAL A 41 -1.34 -13.49 -8.40
CA VAL A 41 -0.75 -13.07 -9.67
C VAL A 41 -0.51 -11.58 -9.69
N SER A 42 -1.39 -10.82 -9.04
CA SER A 42 -1.31 -9.36 -9.00
C SER A 42 -1.90 -8.83 -7.71
N ALA A 43 -1.48 -7.63 -7.33
CA ALA A 43 -1.97 -6.97 -6.13
C ALA A 43 -1.88 -5.46 -6.31
N ARG A 44 -2.49 -4.71 -5.40
CA ARG A 44 -2.34 -3.27 -5.32
C ARG A 44 -1.91 -2.85 -3.93
N LEU A 45 -1.09 -1.81 -3.85
CA LEU A 45 -0.70 -1.23 -2.57
C LEU A 45 -1.76 -0.23 -2.14
N ARG A 46 -2.23 -0.36 -0.92
CA ARG A 46 -3.22 0.53 -0.33
C ARG A 46 -2.61 1.24 0.87
N ILE A 47 -2.68 2.57 0.85
CA ILE A 47 -2.18 3.43 1.92
C ILE A 47 -3.38 4.18 2.50
N HIS A 48 -3.54 4.12 3.83
CA HIS A 48 -4.62 4.77 4.52
C HIS A 48 -4.05 5.42 5.78
N GLN A 49 -4.20 6.75 5.88
CA GLN A 49 -3.65 7.51 7.00
C GLN A 49 -4.67 8.53 7.49
N GLY A 50 -4.60 8.87 8.78
CA GLY A 50 -5.44 9.92 9.33
C GLY A 50 -5.10 11.30 8.79
N GLU A 51 -5.98 12.26 9.05
CA GLU A 51 -5.84 13.64 8.53
C GLU A 51 -4.49 14.28 8.88
N LYS A 52 -3.95 13.98 10.05
CA LYS A 52 -2.65 14.53 10.49
C LYS A 52 -1.49 14.08 9.62
N GLN A 53 -1.66 12.99 8.89
CA GLN A 53 -0.63 12.40 8.02
C GLN A 53 -0.80 12.78 6.56
N LYS A 54 -1.63 13.78 6.26
CA LYS A 54 -1.92 14.21 4.89
C LYS A 54 -0.64 14.45 4.08
N ASP A 55 0.29 15.23 4.62
CA ASP A 55 1.52 15.57 3.90
C ASP A 55 2.36 14.35 3.60
N TYR A 56 2.35 13.37 4.50
CA TYR A 56 3.07 12.11 4.31
C TYR A 56 2.44 11.27 3.19
N VAL A 57 1.10 11.25 3.11
CA VAL A 57 0.40 10.55 2.03
C VAL A 57 0.73 11.20 0.68
N PHE A 58 0.74 12.53 0.61
CA PHE A 58 1.10 13.24 -0.62
C PHE A 58 2.55 13.03 -1.01
N TRP A 59 3.45 12.96 -0.02
CA TRP A 59 4.85 12.64 -0.29
C TRP A 59 4.98 11.22 -0.90
N LYS A 60 4.29 10.25 -0.33
CA LYS A 60 4.27 8.88 -0.89
C LYS A 60 3.70 8.86 -2.30
N TYR A 61 2.65 9.62 -2.55
CA TYR A 61 2.07 9.75 -3.88
C TYR A 61 3.10 10.23 -4.89
N GLU A 62 3.87 11.26 -4.55
CA GLU A 62 4.90 11.78 -5.45
C GLU A 62 5.94 10.71 -5.80
N GLN A 63 6.30 9.86 -4.85
CA GLN A 63 7.24 8.76 -5.08
C GLN A 63 6.65 7.66 -5.97
N LEU A 64 5.36 7.43 -5.88
CA LEU A 64 4.68 6.30 -6.53
C LEU A 64 3.78 6.73 -7.68
N LYS A 65 3.89 7.98 -8.13
CA LYS A 65 2.96 8.62 -9.06
C LYS A 65 2.70 7.82 -10.33
N ASN A 66 3.74 7.21 -10.91
CA ASN A 66 3.62 6.40 -12.12
C ASN A 66 2.87 5.08 -11.90
N LEU A 67 2.68 4.67 -10.66
CA LEU A 67 1.96 3.44 -10.31
C LEU A 67 0.51 3.71 -9.90
N VAL A 68 0.09 4.96 -9.88
CA VAL A 68 -1.20 5.39 -9.35
C VAL A 68 -2.04 6.03 -10.45
N LEU A 69 -3.33 5.69 -10.51
CA LEU A 69 -4.25 6.30 -11.48
C LEU A 69 -4.81 7.62 -10.99
N LYS A 70 -5.17 7.69 -9.71
CA LYS A 70 -5.75 8.88 -9.10
C LYS A 70 -4.97 9.26 -7.85
N GLY A 71 -4.77 10.55 -7.65
CA GLY A 71 -4.08 11.05 -6.46
C GLY A 71 -4.81 10.73 -5.15
N PRO A 72 -4.22 11.15 -4.02
CA PRO A 72 -4.81 10.90 -2.71
C PRO A 72 -6.23 11.45 -2.61
N ARG A 73 -7.10 10.73 -1.90
CA ARG A 73 -8.49 11.12 -1.67
C ARG A 73 -8.76 11.27 -0.18
N ARG A 74 -9.42 12.37 0.17
CA ARG A 74 -9.90 12.59 1.52
C ARG A 74 -11.27 11.94 1.67
N ILE A 75 -11.44 11.10 2.69
CA ILE A 75 -12.72 10.45 2.94
C ILE A 75 -13.14 10.66 4.39
N LYS A 76 -14.45 10.70 4.61
CA LYS A 76 -14.98 10.73 5.96
C LYS A 76 -14.76 9.37 6.61
N ALA A 77 -14.01 9.36 7.70
CA ALA A 77 -13.68 8.12 8.41
C ALA A 77 -14.62 7.84 9.57
N GLY A 78 -15.27 8.88 10.13
CA GLY A 78 -16.20 8.69 11.20
C GLY A 78 -16.71 10.00 11.76
N TYR A 79 -17.51 9.89 12.83
CA TYR A 79 -18.06 11.04 13.53
C TYR A 79 -17.74 10.93 15.02
N ASP A 80 -17.19 12.00 15.58
CA ASP A 80 -16.88 12.06 17.00
C ASP A 80 -18.04 12.71 17.75
N ILE A 81 -18.77 11.90 18.51
CA ILE A 81 -19.94 12.34 19.26
C ILE A 81 -19.56 13.38 20.31
N ARG A 82 -18.41 13.22 20.95
CA ARG A 82 -17.96 14.12 22.02
C ARG A 82 -17.64 15.52 21.51
N ARG A 83 -16.98 15.58 20.35
CA ARG A 83 -16.54 16.83 19.72
C ARG A 83 -17.56 17.36 18.72
N LYS A 84 -18.60 16.59 18.44
CA LYS A 84 -19.67 16.91 17.48
C LYS A 84 -19.11 17.32 16.12
N LYS A 85 -18.14 16.55 15.62
CA LYS A 85 -17.59 16.81 14.28
C LYS A 85 -17.16 15.53 13.60
N ASP A 86 -17.12 15.60 12.27
CA ASP A 86 -16.61 14.52 11.44
C ASP A 86 -15.10 14.45 11.55
N TRP A 87 -14.56 13.24 11.39
CA TRP A 87 -13.12 13.07 11.21
C TRP A 87 -12.87 12.38 9.89
N TYR A 88 -11.70 12.67 9.33
CA TYR A 88 -11.36 12.31 7.97
C TYR A 88 -10.06 11.54 7.92
N SER A 89 -9.88 10.79 6.84
CA SER A 89 -8.61 10.15 6.55
C SER A 89 -8.31 10.26 5.06
N TRP A 90 -7.08 9.92 4.71
CA TRP A 90 -6.58 10.01 3.35
C TRP A 90 -6.28 8.63 2.82
N TYR A 91 -6.75 8.36 1.63
CA TYR A 91 -6.54 7.12 0.90
C TYR A 91 -5.68 7.36 -0.33
N LEU A 92 -4.78 6.41 -0.56
CA LEU A 92 -4.01 6.33 -1.79
C LEU A 92 -3.88 4.85 -2.14
N HIS A 93 -4.12 4.48 -3.38
CA HIS A 93 -3.86 3.12 -3.82
C HIS A 93 -3.26 3.12 -5.22
N THR A 94 -2.40 2.16 -5.47
CA THR A 94 -1.79 1.96 -6.77
C THR A 94 -2.74 1.21 -7.69
N LYS A 95 -2.37 1.12 -8.96
CA LYS A 95 -2.98 0.17 -9.89
C LYS A 95 -2.75 -1.24 -9.37
N THR A 96 -3.59 -2.17 -9.79
CA THR A 96 -3.36 -3.59 -9.56
C THR A 96 -2.29 -4.05 -10.54
N LEU A 97 -1.14 -4.47 -10.04
CA LEU A 97 0.02 -4.80 -10.85
C LEU A 97 0.57 -6.17 -10.50
N GLU A 98 1.06 -6.86 -11.53
CA GLU A 98 1.72 -8.16 -11.34
C GLU A 98 3.00 -8.04 -10.53
N GLU A 99 3.69 -6.90 -10.63
CA GLU A 99 4.93 -6.63 -9.89
C GLU A 99 4.74 -6.67 -8.38
N PHE A 100 3.51 -6.44 -7.91
CA PHE A 100 3.19 -6.57 -6.48
C PHE A 100 2.92 -8.00 -6.04
N GLY A 101 2.76 -8.93 -6.97
CA GLY A 101 2.56 -10.35 -6.65
C GLY A 101 3.67 -10.94 -5.78
N PRO A 102 4.95 -10.84 -6.20
CA PRO A 102 6.07 -11.32 -5.40
C PRO A 102 6.15 -10.66 -4.01
N LEU A 103 5.84 -9.37 -3.92
CA LEU A 103 5.78 -8.68 -2.63
C LEU A 103 4.69 -9.25 -1.73
N HIS A 104 3.52 -9.51 -2.29
CA HIS A 104 2.43 -10.12 -1.54
C HIS A 104 2.87 -11.50 -1.02
N HIS A 105 3.47 -12.29 -1.86
CA HIS A 105 3.95 -13.61 -1.48
C HIS A 105 4.99 -13.54 -0.35
N TYR A 106 5.86 -12.51 -0.38
CA TYR A 106 6.90 -12.33 0.61
C TYR A 106 6.36 -11.91 1.98
N PHE A 107 5.38 -10.99 2.01
CA PHE A 107 4.87 -10.40 3.25
C PHE A 107 3.60 -11.03 3.80
N TYR A 108 2.94 -11.88 3.03
CA TYR A 108 1.63 -12.42 3.42
C TYR A 108 1.61 -13.93 3.43
N ARG A 109 0.78 -14.48 4.33
CA ARG A 109 0.37 -15.88 4.32
C ARG A 109 -1.15 -15.88 4.18
N GLY A 110 -1.66 -16.18 2.97
CA GLY A 110 -3.06 -15.96 2.64
C GLY A 110 -3.36 -14.46 2.67
N SER A 111 -4.32 -14.03 3.47
CA SER A 111 -4.68 -12.63 3.64
C SER A 111 -3.98 -11.97 4.84
N GLU A 112 -3.19 -12.72 5.59
CA GLU A 112 -2.56 -12.24 6.81
C GLU A 112 -1.14 -11.77 6.57
N LYS A 113 -0.85 -10.54 7.00
CA LYS A 113 0.47 -9.94 6.92
C LYS A 113 1.39 -10.56 7.97
N VAL A 114 2.53 -11.06 7.54
CA VAL A 114 3.54 -11.68 8.40
C VAL A 114 4.83 -10.88 8.30
N LEU A 115 5.23 -10.28 9.42
CA LEU A 115 6.43 -9.43 9.47
C LEU A 115 7.52 -10.09 10.31
#